data_73c2ba7d85d2963ed2279789696c211e
#
_entry.id   73c2ba7d85d2963ed2279789696c211e
#
_cell.length_a   1.000
_cell.length_b   1.000
_cell.length_c   1.000
_cell.angle_alpha   90.00
_cell.angle_beta   90.00
_cell.angle_gamma   90.00
#
_symmetry.space_group_name_H-M   'P 1'
#
loop_
_entity.id
_entity.type
_entity.pdbx_description
1 polymer ?
#
loop_
_entity_poly.entity_id
_entity_poly.type
_entity_poly.pdbx_seq_one_letter_code
_entity_poly.pdbx_strand_id
1 'polypeptide(L)'
;MPASSPVVRDGEYAARGDYHREPDPNWEFYPTYLAKLKAVRSWLDRLPQDTRVLDAGCGEGVLVDEYAGRLAIEGVDANYSSERVRQASLTELPYPDNTFDRALCLDVLEHLTFEQQPKALAELHRVVRRGGEVLVSVPNLAHLQSRVHFLLLGRLIRTAAEAKHPGDRPVAEYLEMAARAGFQLVDRQGIFPTVPVLTRMIRKSPARLMPLHRALTRLLPVPGWCFLNLLHLRKA
;
A
#
# COMPACT_ATOMS: atom_id res chain seq x y z
N MET A 1 -8.05 13.23 -32.98
CA MET A 1 -7.59 12.55 -31.75
C MET A 1 -7.67 13.56 -30.62
N PRO A 2 -8.36 13.33 -29.51
CA PRO A 2 -8.27 14.25 -28.38
C PRO A 2 -6.82 14.30 -27.92
N ALA A 3 -6.31 15.49 -27.63
CA ALA A 3 -4.97 15.68 -27.10
C ALA A 3 -4.88 14.91 -25.77
N SER A 4 -3.88 14.04 -25.62
CA SER A 4 -3.61 13.37 -24.36
C SER A 4 -3.40 14.42 -23.27
N SER A 5 -4.10 14.30 -22.15
CA SER A 5 -3.90 15.19 -21.00
C SER A 5 -2.42 15.16 -20.60
N PRO A 6 -1.79 16.33 -20.33
CA PRO A 6 -0.40 16.35 -19.95
C PRO A 6 -0.21 15.59 -18.62
N VAL A 7 0.85 14.80 -18.53
CA VAL A 7 1.22 14.11 -17.28
C VAL A 7 1.73 15.13 -16.28
N VAL A 8 1.09 15.21 -15.12
CA VAL A 8 1.53 16.04 -13.98
C VAL A 8 2.28 15.17 -13.00
N ARG A 9 3.43 15.65 -12.52
CA ARG A 9 4.28 14.98 -11.53
C ARG A 9 4.68 15.98 -10.46
N ASP A 10 4.20 15.76 -9.23
CA ASP A 10 4.53 16.55 -8.05
C ASP A 10 5.30 15.69 -7.02
N GLY A 11 5.88 16.32 -5.99
CA GLY A 11 6.55 15.63 -4.90
C GLY A 11 7.69 14.70 -5.37
N GLU A 12 7.66 13.44 -4.97
CA GLU A 12 8.69 12.45 -5.36
C GLU A 12 8.68 12.15 -6.86
N TYR A 13 7.52 12.20 -7.52
CA TYR A 13 7.42 11.97 -8.97
C TYR A 13 8.08 13.08 -9.78
N ALA A 14 8.07 14.32 -9.31
CA ALA A 14 8.82 15.42 -9.94
C ALA A 14 10.33 15.20 -9.91
N ALA A 15 10.83 14.58 -8.81
CA ALA A 15 12.26 14.35 -8.62
C ALA A 15 12.76 13.02 -9.23
N ARG A 16 11.93 11.97 -9.26
CA ARG A 16 12.32 10.60 -9.58
C ARG A 16 11.66 10.03 -10.84
N GLY A 17 10.67 10.73 -11.41
CA GLY A 17 9.87 10.21 -12.52
C GLY A 17 9.01 9.00 -12.11
N ASP A 18 8.66 8.16 -13.08
CA ASP A 18 7.78 6.99 -12.91
C ASP A 18 8.58 5.77 -12.40
N TYR A 19 9.12 5.88 -11.21
CA TYR A 19 10.11 4.94 -10.64
C TYR A 19 9.54 3.59 -10.19
N HIS A 20 8.22 3.43 -10.10
CA HIS A 20 7.60 2.15 -9.81
C HIS A 20 7.40 1.27 -11.05
N ARG A 21 7.45 1.84 -12.25
CA ARG A 21 7.36 1.08 -13.50
C ARG A 21 8.60 0.20 -13.69
N GLU A 22 9.77 0.76 -13.35
CA GLU A 22 11.05 0.06 -13.45
C GLU A 22 11.82 0.18 -12.12
N PRO A 23 11.40 -0.55 -11.06
CA PRO A 23 12.00 -0.41 -9.75
C PRO A 23 13.47 -0.87 -9.75
N ASP A 24 14.36 -0.06 -9.19
CA ASP A 24 15.79 -0.39 -9.06
C ASP A 24 15.97 -1.68 -8.23
N PRO A 25 16.61 -2.73 -8.81
CA PRO A 25 16.91 -3.96 -8.08
C PRO A 25 17.79 -3.78 -6.84
N ASN A 26 18.50 -2.66 -6.73
CA ASN A 26 19.32 -2.31 -5.57
C ASN A 26 18.53 -1.52 -4.49
N TRP A 27 17.30 -1.14 -4.76
CA TRP A 27 16.45 -0.50 -3.77
C TRP A 27 16.19 -1.44 -2.59
N GLU A 28 16.49 -0.98 -1.38
CA GLU A 28 16.44 -1.81 -0.16
C GLU A 28 15.08 -2.49 0.10
N PHE A 29 13.98 -1.93 -0.42
CA PHE A 29 12.63 -2.49 -0.32
C PHE A 29 12.20 -3.26 -1.57
N TYR A 30 13.06 -3.41 -2.57
CA TYR A 30 12.74 -4.10 -3.82
C TYR A 30 12.09 -5.49 -3.63
N PRO A 31 12.61 -6.40 -2.74
CA PRO A 31 11.97 -7.69 -2.50
C PRO A 31 10.57 -7.57 -1.88
N THR A 32 10.40 -6.61 -0.97
CA THR A 32 9.12 -6.35 -0.30
C THR A 32 8.09 -5.82 -1.28
N TYR A 33 8.49 -4.88 -2.12
CA TYR A 33 7.66 -4.32 -3.20
C TYR A 33 7.18 -5.39 -4.18
N LEU A 34 8.09 -6.25 -4.68
CA LEU A 34 7.71 -7.35 -5.59
C LEU A 34 6.79 -8.37 -4.92
N ALA A 35 7.03 -8.71 -3.63
CA ALA A 35 6.18 -9.63 -2.90
C ALA A 35 4.77 -9.04 -2.69
N LYS A 36 4.66 -7.75 -2.39
CA LYS A 36 3.41 -7.01 -2.30
C LYS A 36 2.67 -7.04 -3.63
N LEU A 37 3.30 -6.61 -4.72
CA LEU A 37 2.67 -6.61 -6.05
C LEU A 37 2.19 -8.00 -6.46
N LYS A 38 2.95 -9.06 -6.18
CA LYS A 38 2.52 -10.43 -6.45
C LYS A 38 1.24 -10.79 -5.70
N ALA A 39 1.12 -10.41 -4.42
CA ALA A 39 -0.08 -10.67 -3.63
C ALA A 39 -1.28 -9.87 -4.14
N VAL A 40 -1.08 -8.58 -4.46
CA VAL A 40 -2.11 -7.69 -5.02
C VAL A 40 -2.60 -8.20 -6.38
N ARG A 41 -1.69 -8.54 -7.30
CA ARG A 41 -2.04 -9.12 -8.60
C ARG A 41 -2.84 -10.41 -8.45
N SER A 42 -2.39 -11.31 -7.56
CA SER A 42 -3.13 -12.55 -7.27
C SER A 42 -4.55 -12.29 -6.74
N TRP A 43 -4.78 -11.18 -6.02
CA TRP A 43 -6.11 -10.79 -5.58
C TRP A 43 -6.93 -10.20 -6.73
N LEU A 44 -6.36 -9.30 -7.53
CA LEU A 44 -7.01 -8.70 -8.71
C LEU A 44 -7.38 -9.78 -9.75
N ASP A 45 -6.49 -10.75 -9.99
CA ASP A 45 -6.69 -11.83 -10.97
C ASP A 45 -7.92 -12.70 -10.69
N ARG A 46 -8.35 -12.78 -9.43
CA ARG A 46 -9.56 -13.52 -9.03
C ARG A 46 -10.86 -12.75 -9.20
N LEU A 47 -10.78 -11.43 -9.45
CA LEU A 47 -11.98 -10.63 -9.64
C LEU A 47 -12.65 -10.94 -10.98
N PRO A 48 -14.00 -10.93 -11.05
CA PRO A 48 -14.71 -10.98 -12.31
C PRO A 48 -14.28 -9.87 -13.27
N GLN A 49 -14.45 -10.13 -14.58
CA GLN A 49 -14.25 -9.10 -15.59
C GLN A 49 -15.20 -7.90 -15.32
N ASP A 50 -14.79 -6.72 -15.73
CA ASP A 50 -15.52 -5.46 -15.57
C ASP A 50 -15.85 -5.06 -14.13
N THR A 51 -15.25 -5.75 -13.11
CA THR A 51 -15.36 -5.29 -11.72
C THR A 51 -14.83 -3.86 -11.60
N ARG A 52 -15.63 -2.98 -10.97
CA ARG A 52 -15.24 -1.58 -10.74
C ARG A 52 -14.26 -1.48 -9.58
N VAL A 53 -13.03 -1.09 -9.88
CA VAL A 53 -11.93 -1.00 -8.91
C VAL A 53 -11.41 0.43 -8.83
N LEU A 54 -11.21 0.94 -7.62
CA LEU A 54 -10.45 2.17 -7.37
C LEU A 54 -9.06 1.81 -6.90
N ASP A 55 -8.02 2.36 -7.53
CA ASP A 55 -6.66 2.35 -7.00
C ASP A 55 -6.37 3.74 -6.39
N ALA A 56 -6.51 3.83 -5.07
CA ALA A 56 -6.44 5.07 -4.31
C ALA A 56 -5.04 5.31 -3.76
N GLY A 57 -4.34 6.32 -4.29
CA GLY A 57 -2.91 6.56 -4.11
C GLY A 57 -2.09 5.70 -5.05
N CYS A 58 -2.52 5.61 -6.32
CA CYS A 58 -1.95 4.69 -7.32
C CYS A 58 -0.59 5.14 -7.88
N GLY A 59 -0.11 6.33 -7.52
CA GLY A 59 1.08 6.92 -8.13
C GLY A 59 0.94 7.03 -9.65
N GLU A 60 1.95 6.58 -10.38
CA GLU A 60 1.96 6.56 -11.84
C GLU A 60 0.99 5.54 -12.48
N GLY A 61 0.17 4.84 -11.70
CA GLY A 61 -0.91 3.99 -12.19
C GLY A 61 -0.46 2.64 -12.79
N VAL A 62 0.59 2.03 -12.25
CA VAL A 62 1.13 0.73 -12.75
C VAL A 62 0.05 -0.34 -12.83
N LEU A 63 -0.74 -0.53 -11.76
CA LEU A 63 -1.83 -1.51 -11.74
C LEU A 63 -3.03 -1.04 -12.57
N VAL A 64 -3.28 0.26 -12.63
CA VAL A 64 -4.35 0.83 -13.46
C VAL A 64 -4.12 0.48 -14.93
N ASP A 65 -2.90 0.72 -15.43
CA ASP A 65 -2.54 0.39 -16.81
C ASP A 65 -2.55 -1.11 -17.09
N GLU A 66 -2.04 -1.90 -16.13
CA GLU A 66 -1.95 -3.37 -16.27
C GLU A 66 -3.34 -4.02 -16.36
N TYR A 67 -4.32 -3.50 -15.63
CA TYR A 67 -5.66 -4.13 -15.51
C TYR A 67 -6.76 -3.44 -16.31
N ALA A 68 -6.51 -2.30 -16.95
CA ALA A 68 -7.51 -1.53 -17.69
C ALA A 68 -8.23 -2.29 -18.82
N GLY A 69 -7.61 -3.34 -19.38
CA GLY A 69 -8.25 -4.21 -20.39
C GLY A 69 -9.17 -5.29 -19.85
N ARG A 70 -9.20 -5.50 -18.52
CA ARG A 70 -9.95 -6.58 -17.85
C ARG A 70 -10.89 -6.08 -16.76
N LEU A 71 -10.51 -5.03 -16.04
CA LEU A 71 -11.27 -4.44 -14.96
C LEU A 71 -11.68 -3.00 -15.32
N ALA A 72 -12.80 -2.53 -14.77
CA ALA A 72 -13.17 -1.13 -14.81
C ALA A 72 -12.39 -0.40 -13.69
N ILE A 73 -11.06 -0.31 -13.86
CA ILE A 73 -10.15 0.26 -12.86
C ILE A 73 -9.87 1.73 -13.12
N GLU A 74 -9.98 2.55 -12.07
CA GLU A 74 -9.66 3.98 -12.07
C GLU A 74 -8.60 4.27 -11.01
N GLY A 75 -7.66 5.17 -11.33
CA GLY A 75 -6.60 5.60 -10.43
C GLY A 75 -6.82 7.02 -9.91
N VAL A 76 -6.49 7.25 -8.63
CA VAL A 76 -6.34 8.59 -8.07
C VAL A 76 -5.03 8.70 -7.30
N ASP A 77 -4.37 9.85 -7.44
CA ASP A 77 -3.17 10.18 -6.66
C ASP A 77 -3.13 11.68 -6.36
N ALA A 78 -2.55 12.07 -5.25
CA ALA A 78 -2.46 13.49 -4.86
C ALA A 78 -1.37 14.24 -5.67
N ASN A 79 -0.32 13.52 -6.09
CA ASN A 79 0.90 14.08 -6.66
C ASN A 79 1.14 13.65 -8.12
N TYR A 80 0.18 12.94 -8.71
CA TYR A 80 0.30 12.44 -10.07
C TYR A 80 -1.03 12.54 -10.83
N SER A 81 -0.98 12.90 -12.11
CA SER A 81 -2.10 12.74 -13.02
C SER A 81 -1.64 12.35 -14.42
N SER A 82 -2.48 11.59 -15.11
CA SER A 82 -2.30 11.14 -16.47
C SER A 82 -3.66 10.92 -17.13
N GLU A 83 -3.70 10.33 -18.32
CA GLU A 83 -4.96 9.94 -18.97
C GLU A 83 -5.83 9.00 -18.12
N ARG A 84 -5.20 8.14 -17.26
CA ARG A 84 -5.87 7.11 -16.44
C ARG A 84 -5.81 7.37 -14.93
N VAL A 85 -5.07 8.39 -14.52
CA VAL A 85 -4.91 8.76 -13.11
C VAL A 85 -5.42 10.17 -12.91
N ARG A 86 -6.43 10.32 -12.05
CA ARG A 86 -6.97 11.62 -11.66
C ARG A 86 -6.19 12.17 -10.47
N GLN A 87 -5.82 13.45 -10.51
CA GLN A 87 -5.23 14.10 -9.34
C GLN A 87 -6.33 14.40 -8.32
N ALA A 88 -6.26 13.77 -7.14
CA ALA A 88 -7.19 13.99 -6.04
C ALA A 88 -6.60 13.53 -4.70
N SER A 89 -7.12 14.09 -3.60
CA SER A 89 -6.77 13.66 -2.24
C SER A 89 -7.59 12.45 -1.80
N LEU A 90 -6.97 11.52 -1.06
CA LEU A 90 -7.71 10.42 -0.43
C LEU A 90 -8.68 10.90 0.67
N THR A 91 -8.48 12.10 1.18
CA THR A 91 -9.38 12.68 2.20
C THR A 91 -10.63 13.31 1.61
N GLU A 92 -10.73 13.39 0.28
CA GLU A 92 -11.85 13.94 -0.47
C GLU A 92 -11.87 13.32 -1.88
N LEU A 93 -12.39 12.09 -1.98
CA LEU A 93 -12.43 11.35 -3.24
C LEU A 93 -13.53 11.90 -4.16
N PRO A 94 -13.22 12.19 -5.45
CA PRO A 94 -14.16 12.83 -6.38
C PRO A 94 -15.15 11.84 -6.99
N TYR A 95 -15.70 10.96 -6.18
CA TYR A 95 -16.65 9.92 -6.60
C TYR A 95 -17.89 9.91 -5.70
N PRO A 96 -19.08 9.55 -6.25
CA PRO A 96 -20.26 9.30 -5.45
C PRO A 96 -20.10 8.14 -4.48
N ASP A 97 -21.00 8.06 -3.51
CA ASP A 97 -21.09 6.93 -2.59
C ASP A 97 -21.35 5.62 -3.35
N ASN A 98 -20.76 4.52 -2.84
CA ASN A 98 -20.99 3.16 -3.35
C ASN A 98 -20.66 3.00 -4.86
N THR A 99 -19.69 3.73 -5.37
CA THR A 99 -19.28 3.70 -6.78
C THR A 99 -18.52 2.43 -7.14
N PHE A 100 -17.66 1.92 -6.26
CA PHE A 100 -16.73 0.83 -6.57
C PHE A 100 -17.10 -0.48 -5.87
N ASP A 101 -16.85 -1.60 -6.56
CA ASP A 101 -16.97 -2.94 -5.98
C ASP A 101 -15.78 -3.25 -5.08
N ARG A 102 -14.60 -2.78 -5.46
CA ARG A 102 -13.31 -3.02 -4.83
C ARG A 102 -12.48 -1.74 -4.80
N ALA A 103 -11.56 -1.65 -3.81
CA ALA A 103 -10.55 -0.62 -3.83
C ALA A 103 -9.18 -1.16 -3.40
N LEU A 104 -8.13 -0.48 -3.84
CA LEU A 104 -6.76 -0.61 -3.37
C LEU A 104 -6.37 0.68 -2.66
N CYS A 105 -5.54 0.56 -1.61
CA CYS A 105 -4.87 1.67 -0.95
C CYS A 105 -3.51 1.15 -0.47
N LEU A 106 -2.49 1.31 -1.30
CA LEU A 106 -1.23 0.59 -1.16
C LEU A 106 -0.08 1.53 -0.81
N ASP A 107 0.41 1.44 0.44
CA ASP A 107 1.49 2.28 0.99
C ASP A 107 1.17 3.79 0.86
N VAL A 108 0.00 4.19 1.34
CA VAL A 108 -0.50 5.57 1.27
C VAL A 108 -0.80 6.13 2.65
N LEU A 109 -1.43 5.34 3.54
CA LEU A 109 -1.90 5.84 4.83
C LEU A 109 -0.78 6.40 5.69
N GLU A 110 0.41 5.82 5.65
CA GLU A 110 1.59 6.28 6.38
C GLU A 110 2.10 7.66 5.95
N HIS A 111 1.80 8.07 4.71
CA HIS A 111 2.14 9.41 4.19
C HIS A 111 1.15 10.49 4.63
N LEU A 112 0.00 10.11 5.15
CA LEU A 112 -1.00 11.01 5.69
C LEU A 112 -0.73 11.29 7.17
N THR A 113 -1.09 12.49 7.64
CA THR A 113 -1.04 12.81 9.07
C THR A 113 -2.03 11.97 9.87
N PHE A 114 -1.85 11.91 11.19
CA PHE A 114 -2.76 11.19 12.09
C PHE A 114 -4.22 11.64 11.98
N GLU A 115 -4.46 12.90 11.64
CA GLU A 115 -5.80 13.47 11.45
C GLU A 115 -6.40 13.15 10.08
N GLN A 116 -5.56 12.96 9.05
CA GLN A 116 -5.99 12.66 7.69
C GLN A 116 -6.32 11.19 7.48
N GLN A 117 -5.63 10.27 8.17
CA GLN A 117 -5.83 8.84 8.02
C GLN A 117 -7.27 8.37 8.28
N PRO A 118 -7.96 8.78 9.36
CA PRO A 118 -9.36 8.41 9.56
C PRO A 118 -10.28 8.95 8.45
N LYS A 119 -10.00 10.16 7.92
CA LYS A 119 -10.76 10.75 6.82
C LYS A 119 -10.59 9.94 5.54
N ALA A 120 -9.36 9.55 5.21
CA ALA A 120 -9.08 8.69 4.05
C ALA A 120 -9.79 7.35 4.14
N LEU A 121 -9.80 6.70 5.31
CA LEU A 121 -10.55 5.44 5.51
C LEU A 121 -12.06 5.65 5.43
N ALA A 122 -12.59 6.76 5.93
CA ALA A 122 -14.02 7.10 5.80
C ALA A 122 -14.40 7.33 4.32
N GLU A 123 -13.56 7.99 3.54
CA GLU A 123 -13.77 8.18 2.10
C GLU A 123 -13.71 6.86 1.32
N LEU A 124 -12.73 6.00 1.59
CA LEU A 124 -12.68 4.64 1.02
C LEU A 124 -13.95 3.85 1.38
N HIS A 125 -14.42 3.96 2.63
CA HIS A 125 -15.66 3.32 3.05
C HIS A 125 -16.87 3.91 2.32
N ARG A 126 -16.92 5.23 2.12
CA ARG A 126 -18.01 5.91 1.41
C ARG A 126 -18.12 5.45 -0.05
N VAL A 127 -16.99 5.46 -0.78
CA VAL A 127 -17.01 5.18 -2.22
C VAL A 127 -17.12 3.70 -2.57
N VAL A 128 -16.74 2.79 -1.68
CA VAL A 128 -16.91 1.35 -1.87
C VAL A 128 -18.34 0.96 -1.52
N ARG A 129 -18.98 0.11 -2.32
CA ARG A 129 -20.34 -0.35 -2.06
C ARG A 129 -20.43 -1.28 -0.84
N ARG A 130 -21.60 -1.42 -0.26
CA ARG A 130 -21.85 -2.40 0.83
C ARG A 130 -21.47 -3.82 0.38
N GLY A 131 -20.77 -4.55 1.24
CA GLY A 131 -20.19 -5.86 0.93
C GLY A 131 -19.00 -5.82 -0.02
N GLY A 132 -18.58 -4.63 -0.47
CA GLY A 132 -17.37 -4.42 -1.25
C GLY A 132 -16.11 -4.57 -0.38
N GLU A 133 -14.96 -4.74 -1.01
CA GLU A 133 -13.72 -5.07 -0.31
C GLU A 133 -12.61 -4.09 -0.67
N VAL A 134 -11.73 -3.85 0.30
CA VAL A 134 -10.57 -2.96 0.14
C VAL A 134 -9.31 -3.72 0.54
N LEU A 135 -8.29 -3.65 -0.29
CA LEU A 135 -6.98 -4.17 0.00
C LEU A 135 -6.06 -3.01 0.38
N VAL A 136 -5.62 -2.97 1.63
CA VAL A 136 -4.78 -1.89 2.17
C VAL A 136 -3.41 -2.43 2.51
N SER A 137 -2.33 -1.83 2.02
CA SER A 137 -1.00 -2.12 2.55
C SER A 137 -0.49 -0.99 3.44
N VAL A 138 0.10 -1.37 4.57
CA VAL A 138 0.71 -0.43 5.52
C VAL A 138 2.01 -0.99 6.09
N PRO A 139 3.04 -0.16 6.29
CA PRO A 139 4.20 -0.54 7.06
C PRO A 139 3.82 -0.70 8.53
N ASN A 140 4.56 -1.52 9.25
CA ASN A 140 4.31 -1.81 10.66
C ASN A 140 5.44 -1.25 11.52
N LEU A 141 5.22 -0.13 12.17
CA LEU A 141 6.19 0.49 13.08
C LEU A 141 6.65 -0.48 14.18
N ALA A 142 5.78 -1.41 14.61
CA ALA A 142 6.08 -2.41 15.63
C ALA A 142 6.46 -3.80 15.05
N HIS A 143 7.18 -3.85 13.90
CA HIS A 143 7.73 -5.10 13.36
C HIS A 143 8.79 -5.72 14.30
N LEU A 144 9.13 -7.01 14.12
CA LEU A 144 9.97 -7.73 15.08
C LEU A 144 11.28 -7.02 15.43
N GLN A 145 12.04 -6.57 14.42
CA GLN A 145 13.30 -5.85 14.66
C GLN A 145 13.09 -4.55 15.44
N SER A 146 12.00 -3.83 15.18
CA SER A 146 11.64 -2.61 15.90
C SER A 146 11.31 -2.90 17.38
N ARG A 147 10.59 -3.99 17.67
CA ARG A 147 10.30 -4.43 19.05
C ARG A 147 11.56 -4.80 19.81
N VAL A 148 12.47 -5.55 19.17
CA VAL A 148 13.78 -5.90 19.77
C VAL A 148 14.59 -4.63 20.07
N HIS A 149 14.59 -3.68 19.14
CA HIS A 149 15.27 -2.41 19.31
C HIS A 149 14.65 -1.58 20.43
N PHE A 150 13.32 -1.55 20.54
CA PHE A 150 12.62 -0.88 21.63
C PHE A 150 12.96 -1.48 22.99
N LEU A 151 12.96 -2.82 23.09
CA LEU A 151 13.32 -3.53 24.32
C LEU A 151 14.75 -3.19 24.80
N LEU A 152 15.70 -3.05 23.87
CA LEU A 152 17.09 -2.81 24.20
C LEU A 152 17.44 -1.32 24.37
N LEU A 153 16.79 -0.42 23.62
CA LEU A 153 17.19 0.98 23.50
C LEU A 153 16.05 1.99 23.77
N GLY A 154 14.84 1.51 24.13
CA GLY A 154 13.71 2.36 24.51
C GLY A 154 13.06 3.14 23.36
N ARG A 155 13.37 2.81 22.08
CA ARG A 155 12.81 3.48 20.91
C ARG A 155 12.51 2.52 19.77
N LEU A 156 11.43 2.77 19.03
CA LEU A 156 11.08 2.02 17.83
C LEU A 156 11.95 2.48 16.63
N ILE A 157 12.16 1.56 15.69
CA ILE A 157 12.77 1.88 14.39
C ILE A 157 11.63 2.35 13.48
N ARG A 158 11.67 3.61 13.06
CA ARG A 158 10.69 4.14 12.09
C ARG A 158 10.82 3.44 10.74
N THR A 159 9.72 3.32 10.04
CA THR A 159 9.67 2.66 8.73
C THR A 159 10.25 3.53 7.62
N ALA A 160 10.20 4.85 7.79
CA ALA A 160 10.90 5.86 6.99
C ALA A 160 11.22 7.10 7.83
N ALA A 161 11.83 8.11 7.21
CA ALA A 161 12.00 9.43 7.84
C ALA A 161 10.64 10.04 8.19
N GLU A 162 10.54 10.77 9.30
CA GLU A 162 9.29 11.36 9.78
C GLU A 162 8.61 12.27 8.74
N ALA A 163 9.40 13.03 8.00
CA ALA A 163 8.87 13.88 6.93
C ALA A 163 8.20 13.09 5.80
N LYS A 164 8.58 11.81 5.61
CA LYS A 164 7.95 10.92 4.62
C LYS A 164 6.76 10.16 5.19
N HIS A 165 6.88 9.67 6.41
CA HIS A 165 5.84 8.89 7.09
C HIS A 165 5.40 9.59 8.38
N PRO A 166 4.70 10.74 8.29
CA PRO A 166 4.22 11.45 9.47
C PRO A 166 3.20 10.63 10.26
N GLY A 167 2.46 9.76 9.59
CA GLY A 167 1.42 8.90 10.16
C GLY A 167 1.86 7.45 10.44
N ASP A 168 3.15 7.19 10.61
CA ASP A 168 3.69 5.83 10.86
C ASP A 168 3.16 5.24 12.18
N ARG A 169 2.53 4.06 12.12
CA ARG A 169 1.85 3.42 13.27
C ARG A 169 2.19 1.93 13.38
N PRO A 170 2.01 1.33 14.57
CA PRO A 170 1.82 -0.11 14.70
C PRO A 170 0.59 -0.56 13.89
N VAL A 171 0.67 -1.74 13.26
CA VAL A 171 -0.45 -2.24 12.45
C VAL A 171 -1.75 -2.44 13.24
N ALA A 172 -1.68 -2.67 14.55
CA ALA A 172 -2.86 -2.77 15.41
C ALA A 172 -3.70 -1.48 15.39
N GLU A 173 -3.05 -0.32 15.37
CA GLU A 173 -3.75 0.97 15.31
C GLU A 173 -4.44 1.19 13.95
N TYR A 174 -3.82 0.75 12.83
CA TYR A 174 -4.48 0.76 11.51
C TYR A 174 -5.73 -0.13 11.50
N LEU A 175 -5.67 -1.32 12.14
CA LEU A 175 -6.83 -2.22 12.25
C LEU A 175 -7.96 -1.61 13.09
N GLU A 176 -7.64 -0.99 14.23
CA GLU A 176 -8.64 -0.29 15.04
C GLU A 176 -9.28 0.87 14.28
N MET A 177 -8.48 1.63 13.54
CA MET A 177 -8.97 2.74 12.75
C MET A 177 -9.87 2.27 11.60
N ALA A 178 -9.51 1.19 10.91
CA ALA A 178 -10.34 0.57 9.89
C ALA A 178 -11.67 0.07 10.46
N ALA A 179 -11.65 -0.57 11.64
CA ALA A 179 -12.86 -1.01 12.33
C ALA A 179 -13.78 0.17 12.71
N ARG A 180 -13.21 1.27 13.23
CA ARG A 180 -13.96 2.50 13.52
C ARG A 180 -14.57 3.15 12.26
N ALA A 181 -13.92 2.99 11.10
CA ALA A 181 -14.44 3.44 9.81
C ALA A 181 -15.54 2.51 9.24
N GLY A 182 -15.89 1.40 9.91
CA GLY A 182 -16.96 0.48 9.49
C GLY A 182 -16.46 -0.71 8.65
N PHE A 183 -15.14 -0.95 8.59
CA PHE A 183 -14.58 -2.11 7.92
C PHE A 183 -14.43 -3.31 8.86
N GLN A 184 -14.63 -4.51 8.32
CA GLN A 184 -14.31 -5.78 8.95
C GLN A 184 -13.05 -6.37 8.33
N LEU A 185 -12.12 -6.85 9.15
CA LEU A 185 -10.95 -7.58 8.68
C LEU A 185 -11.35 -8.97 8.19
N VAL A 186 -11.09 -9.27 6.92
CA VAL A 186 -11.31 -10.58 6.28
C VAL A 186 -10.04 -11.44 6.39
N ASP A 187 -8.89 -10.86 6.04
CA ASP A 187 -7.60 -11.54 6.07
C ASP A 187 -6.46 -10.54 6.28
N ARG A 188 -5.33 -11.04 6.75
CA ARG A 188 -4.12 -10.27 6.97
C ARG A 188 -2.89 -11.06 6.59
N GLN A 189 -2.15 -10.57 5.61
CA GLN A 189 -0.89 -11.13 5.18
C GLN A 189 0.30 -10.27 5.59
N GLY A 190 1.29 -10.88 6.26
CA GLY A 190 2.56 -10.23 6.53
C GLY A 190 3.55 -10.43 5.39
N ILE A 191 4.28 -9.38 5.07
CA ILE A 191 5.33 -9.38 4.04
C ILE A 191 6.62 -8.90 4.67
N PHE A 192 7.70 -9.66 4.49
CA PHE A 192 9.03 -9.40 5.03
C PHE A 192 9.09 -9.42 6.56
N PRO A 193 9.11 -10.62 7.18
CA PRO A 193 9.43 -10.75 8.60
C PRO A 193 10.83 -10.21 8.89
N THR A 194 10.93 -9.27 9.82
CA THR A 194 12.17 -8.55 10.10
C THR A 194 12.97 -9.25 11.18
N VAL A 195 13.81 -10.20 10.78
CA VAL A 195 14.76 -10.85 11.69
C VAL A 195 16.03 -10.00 11.79
N PRO A 196 16.45 -9.54 13.00
CA PRO A 196 17.68 -8.81 13.17
C PRO A 196 18.86 -9.51 12.46
N VAL A 197 19.82 -8.76 11.94
CA VAL A 197 20.96 -9.21 11.12
C VAL A 197 20.52 -9.66 9.71
N LEU A 198 19.62 -10.63 9.56
CA LEU A 198 19.18 -11.10 8.24
C LEU A 198 18.47 -9.99 7.44
N THR A 199 17.62 -9.22 8.09
CA THR A 199 16.98 -8.03 7.51
C THR A 199 18.01 -7.03 6.98
N ARG A 200 19.04 -6.74 7.78
CA ARG A 200 20.12 -5.82 7.37
C ARG A 200 20.88 -6.35 6.15
N MET A 201 21.15 -7.65 6.11
CA MET A 201 21.81 -8.29 4.96
C MET A 201 20.97 -8.17 3.70
N ILE A 202 19.66 -8.50 3.78
CA ILE A 202 18.74 -8.42 2.64
C ILE A 202 18.67 -6.98 2.12
N ARG A 203 18.52 -5.99 2.99
CA ARG A 203 18.46 -4.57 2.60
C ARG A 203 19.75 -4.06 1.94
N LYS A 204 20.91 -4.61 2.29
CA LYS A 204 22.20 -4.25 1.66
C LYS A 204 22.40 -4.87 0.27
N SER A 205 21.79 -6.00 -0.02
CA SER A 205 21.93 -6.73 -1.27
C SER A 205 20.60 -7.36 -1.69
N PRO A 206 19.57 -6.53 -1.96
CA PRO A 206 18.18 -7.00 -2.07
C PRO A 206 17.98 -7.97 -3.23
N ALA A 207 18.50 -7.69 -4.42
CA ALA A 207 18.37 -8.56 -5.57
C ALA A 207 19.06 -9.93 -5.33
N ARG A 208 20.30 -9.92 -4.79
CA ARG A 208 21.08 -11.14 -4.53
C ARG A 208 20.44 -12.02 -3.46
N LEU A 209 19.85 -11.40 -2.42
CA LEU A 209 19.26 -12.09 -1.27
C LEU A 209 17.73 -12.26 -1.39
N MET A 210 17.17 -12.08 -2.58
CA MET A 210 15.76 -12.37 -2.87
C MET A 210 15.33 -13.80 -2.46
N PRO A 211 16.12 -14.87 -2.70
CA PRO A 211 15.76 -16.21 -2.22
C PRO A 211 15.63 -16.29 -0.70
N LEU A 212 16.52 -15.63 0.06
CA LEU A 212 16.45 -15.57 1.52
C LEU A 212 15.21 -14.82 1.98
N HIS A 213 14.90 -13.67 1.35
CA HIS A 213 13.65 -12.92 1.63
C HIS A 213 12.41 -13.81 1.43
N ARG A 214 12.33 -14.53 0.31
CA ARG A 214 11.22 -15.46 0.02
C ARG A 214 11.13 -16.59 1.03
N ALA A 215 12.25 -17.17 1.43
CA ALA A 215 12.30 -18.24 2.44
C ALA A 215 11.81 -17.72 3.79
N LEU A 216 12.28 -16.56 4.26
CA LEU A 216 11.82 -15.94 5.52
C LEU A 216 10.33 -15.66 5.49
N THR A 217 9.81 -15.08 4.41
CA THR A 217 8.37 -14.78 4.27
C THR A 217 7.51 -16.05 4.30
N ARG A 218 8.02 -17.17 3.78
CA ARG A 218 7.32 -18.48 3.79
C ARG A 218 7.39 -19.17 5.15
N LEU A 219 8.55 -19.13 5.80
CA LEU A 219 8.80 -19.87 7.05
C LEU A 219 8.31 -19.14 8.31
N LEU A 220 8.21 -17.81 8.26
CA LEU A 220 7.81 -16.96 9.38
C LEU A 220 6.61 -16.06 9.00
N PRO A 221 5.45 -16.65 8.64
CA PRO A 221 4.30 -15.88 8.16
C PRO A 221 3.52 -15.22 9.32
N VAL A 222 4.23 -14.63 10.28
CA VAL A 222 3.63 -13.93 11.43
C VAL A 222 3.45 -12.45 11.07
N PRO A 223 2.23 -11.98 10.75
CA PRO A 223 2.03 -10.62 10.25
C PRO A 223 2.55 -9.52 11.20
N GLY A 224 2.42 -9.74 12.53
CA GLY A 224 2.93 -8.80 13.53
C GLY A 224 4.45 -8.66 13.56
N TRP A 225 5.21 -9.59 12.97
CA TRP A 225 6.67 -9.55 12.87
C TRP A 225 7.15 -8.94 11.56
N CYS A 226 6.25 -8.83 10.58
CA CYS A 226 6.58 -8.34 9.25
C CYS A 226 6.66 -6.82 9.21
N PHE A 227 7.53 -6.33 8.32
CA PHE A 227 7.69 -4.91 8.02
C PHE A 227 6.44 -4.33 7.36
N LEU A 228 5.87 -5.03 6.38
CA LEU A 228 4.68 -4.63 5.66
C LEU A 228 3.53 -5.59 5.96
N ASN A 229 2.33 -5.06 6.06
CA ASN A 229 1.11 -5.84 6.19
C ASN A 229 0.13 -5.48 5.08
N LEU A 230 -0.44 -6.49 4.46
CA LEU A 230 -1.54 -6.38 3.52
C LEU A 230 -2.82 -6.78 4.24
N LEU A 231 -3.74 -5.85 4.36
CA LEU A 231 -5.00 -5.98 5.09
C LEU A 231 -6.13 -6.11 4.07
N HIS A 232 -6.85 -7.22 4.11
CA HIS A 232 -8.06 -7.41 3.32
C HIS A 232 -9.26 -7.05 4.19
N LEU A 233 -9.91 -5.98 3.83
CA LEU A 233 -11.02 -5.37 4.57
C LEU A 233 -12.32 -5.50 3.77
N ARG A 234 -13.47 -5.62 4.45
CA ARG A 234 -14.79 -5.63 3.84
C ARG A 234 -15.67 -4.56 4.48
N LYS A 235 -16.39 -3.79 3.66
CA LYS A 235 -17.42 -2.88 4.13
C LYS A 235 -18.63 -3.69 4.58
N ALA A 236 -19.04 -3.52 5.84
CA ALA A 236 -20.18 -4.19 6.45
C ALA A 236 -21.52 -3.73 5.86
#